data_f590ff02d329707e6d8b9b3a537bcaea
#
_entry.id   f590ff02d329707e6d8b9b3a537bcaea
#
_cell.length_a   1.000
_cell.length_b   1.000
_cell.length_c   1.000
_cell.angle_alpha   90.00
_cell.angle_beta   90.00
_cell.angle_gamma   90.00
#
_symmetry.space_group_name_H-M   'P 1'
#
loop_
_entity.id
_entity.type
_entity.pdbx_description
1 polymer ?
#
loop_
_entity_poly.entity_id
_entity_poly.type
_entity_poly.pdbx_seq_one_letter_code
_entity_poly.pdbx_strand_id
1 'polypeptide(L)' 'MTIDDLNQYVNDDSVRGDLAREFLGVIADYQAGTISREDKDQLVEQIAQSFQNNRLADDEESVRWIANAVSLVVSVA' A
#
# COMPACT_ATOMS: atom_id res chain seq x y z
N MET A 1 -7.28 -6.45 -7.46
CA MET A 1 -7.27 -5.08 -6.88
C MET A 1 -6.68 -4.11 -7.88
N THR A 2 -7.23 -2.92 -7.96
CA THR A 2 -6.77 -1.86 -8.86
C THR A 2 -6.44 -0.60 -8.06
N ILE A 3 -5.81 0.39 -8.73
CA ILE A 3 -5.55 1.70 -8.09
C ILE A 3 -6.86 2.34 -7.64
N ASP A 4 -7.93 2.19 -8.43
CA ASP A 4 -9.25 2.71 -8.05
C ASP A 4 -9.76 2.08 -6.75
N ASP A 5 -9.48 0.81 -6.53
CA ASP A 5 -9.84 0.14 -5.27
C ASP A 5 -9.13 0.79 -4.08
N LEU A 6 -7.85 1.16 -4.22
CA LEU A 6 -7.15 1.89 -3.18
C LEU A 6 -7.75 3.28 -2.97
N ASN A 7 -8.12 3.97 -4.04
CA ASN A 7 -8.71 5.30 -3.95
C ASN A 7 -10.03 5.30 -3.17
N GLN A 8 -10.76 4.21 -3.19
CA GLN A 8 -12.01 4.10 -2.43
C GLN A 8 -11.79 4.17 -0.91
N TYR A 9 -10.59 3.86 -0.44
CA TYR A 9 -10.28 3.83 0.99
C TYR A 9 -9.59 5.09 1.50
N VAL A 10 -9.21 6.05 0.64
CA VAL A 10 -8.39 7.20 1.05
C VAL A 10 -9.06 8.10 2.07
N ASN A 11 -10.39 8.12 2.12
CA ASN A 11 -11.15 8.92 3.08
C ASN A 11 -11.64 8.10 4.27
N ASP A 12 -11.23 6.85 4.36
CA ASP A 12 -11.65 5.93 5.42
C ASP A 12 -10.74 6.12 6.63
N ASP A 13 -11.30 6.17 7.83
CA ASP A 13 -10.53 6.27 9.07
C ASP A 13 -10.01 4.94 9.57
N SER A 14 -10.15 3.88 8.78
CA SER A 14 -9.69 2.54 9.12
C SER A 14 -8.20 2.37 8.82
N VAL A 15 -7.65 1.24 9.28
CA VAL A 15 -6.29 0.82 8.93
C VAL A 15 -6.11 0.73 7.41
N ARG A 16 -7.14 0.25 6.70
CA ARG A 16 -7.09 0.17 5.23
C ARG A 16 -6.96 1.56 4.60
N GLY A 17 -7.65 2.55 5.15
CA GLY A 17 -7.52 3.92 4.69
C GLY A 17 -6.12 4.47 4.88
N ASP A 18 -5.52 4.23 6.04
CA ASP A 18 -4.15 4.66 6.32
C ASP A 18 -3.16 4.02 5.34
N LEU A 19 -3.27 2.71 5.13
CA LEU A 19 -2.41 2.00 4.20
C LEU A 19 -2.61 2.48 2.76
N ALA A 20 -3.86 2.68 2.35
CA ALA A 20 -4.18 3.14 1.01
C ALA A 20 -3.54 4.49 0.72
N ARG A 21 -3.61 5.43 1.68
CA ARG A 21 -2.99 6.75 1.52
C ARG A 21 -1.48 6.64 1.36
N GLU A 22 -0.83 5.81 2.17
CA GLU A 22 0.62 5.63 2.07
C GLU A 22 1.02 4.97 0.76
N PHE A 23 0.30 3.95 0.33
CA PHE A 23 0.62 3.26 -0.94
C PHE A 23 0.39 4.16 -2.14
N LEU A 24 -0.67 4.95 -2.14
CA LEU A 24 -0.92 5.90 -3.22
C LEU A 24 0.16 6.98 -3.28
N GLY A 25 0.67 7.40 -2.12
CA GLY A 25 1.81 8.33 -2.06
C GLY A 25 3.06 7.75 -2.70
N VAL A 26 3.36 6.47 -2.46
CA VAL A 26 4.50 5.79 -3.07
C VAL A 26 4.32 5.70 -4.59
N ILE A 27 3.11 5.33 -5.06
CA ILE A 27 2.82 5.27 -6.49
C ILE A 27 3.01 6.66 -7.14
N ALA A 28 2.52 7.71 -6.50
CA ALA A 28 2.63 9.07 -7.02
C ALA A 28 4.10 9.50 -7.14
N ASP A 29 4.91 9.20 -6.13
CA ASP A 29 6.35 9.53 -6.15
C ASP A 29 7.07 8.76 -7.26
N TYR A 30 6.73 7.51 -7.44
CA TYR A 30 7.30 6.69 -8.51
C TYR A 30 6.91 7.25 -9.89
N GLN A 31 5.65 7.59 -10.09
CA GLN A 31 5.17 8.12 -11.36
C GLN A 31 5.74 9.50 -11.67
N ALA A 32 6.04 10.28 -10.64
CA ALA A 32 6.70 11.57 -10.78
C ALA A 32 8.19 11.46 -11.05
N GLY A 33 8.77 10.25 -10.98
CA GLY A 33 10.19 10.05 -11.19
C GLY A 33 11.05 10.38 -9.97
N THR A 34 10.42 10.59 -8.80
CA THR A 34 11.13 10.94 -7.58
C THR A 34 11.86 9.75 -6.96
N ILE A 35 11.30 8.54 -7.14
CA ILE A 35 11.89 7.30 -6.64
C ILE A 35 11.99 6.28 -7.77
N SER A 36 12.95 5.36 -7.65
CA SER A 36 13.12 4.27 -8.60
C SER A 36 12.12 3.16 -8.36
N ARG A 37 12.04 2.21 -9.30
CA ARG A 37 11.21 1.02 -9.14
C ARG A 37 11.63 0.20 -7.93
N GLU A 38 12.95 0.06 -7.71
CA GLU A 38 13.46 -0.66 -6.55
C GLU A 38 13.05 0.01 -5.25
N ASP A 39 13.16 1.34 -5.20
CA ASP A 39 12.73 2.12 -4.04
C ASP A 39 11.24 1.95 -3.79
N LYS A 40 10.43 1.99 -4.85
CA LYS A 40 8.99 1.77 -4.75
C LYS A 40 8.68 0.42 -4.11
N ASP A 41 9.30 -0.65 -4.61
CA ASP A 41 9.05 -2.00 -4.13
C ASP A 41 9.49 -2.16 -2.67
N GLN A 42 10.64 -1.60 -2.31
CA GLN A 42 11.13 -1.63 -0.92
C GLN A 42 10.22 -0.85 0.03
N LEU A 43 9.79 0.34 -0.37
CA LEU A 43 8.93 1.17 0.46
C LEU A 43 7.59 0.50 0.74
N VAL A 44 6.98 -0.10 -0.27
CA VAL A 44 5.68 -0.74 -0.09
C VAL A 44 5.78 -1.96 0.83
N GLU A 45 6.88 -2.71 0.74
CA GLU A 45 7.09 -3.84 1.64
C GLU A 45 7.34 -3.38 3.08
N GLN A 46 8.11 -2.32 3.26
CA GLN A 46 8.37 -1.76 4.59
C GLN A 46 7.09 -1.24 5.23
N ILE A 47 6.26 -0.56 4.47
CA ILE A 47 4.98 -0.06 4.96
C ILE A 47 4.09 -1.23 5.38
N ALA A 48 3.98 -2.26 4.55
CA ALA A 48 3.18 -3.44 4.84
C ALA A 48 3.66 -4.15 6.11
N GLN A 49 4.97 -4.33 6.26
CA GLN A 49 5.54 -4.94 7.45
C GLN A 49 5.27 -4.11 8.71
N SER A 50 5.37 -2.80 8.61
CA SER A 50 5.09 -1.90 9.73
C SER A 50 3.64 -2.08 10.21
N PHE A 51 2.69 -2.18 9.30
CA PHE A 51 1.29 -2.41 9.66
C PHE A 51 1.08 -3.76 10.33
N GLN A 52 1.75 -4.81 9.83
CA GLN A 52 1.65 -6.15 10.41
C GLN A 52 2.32 -6.21 11.79
N ASN A 53 3.50 -5.60 11.92
CA ASN A 53 4.25 -5.61 13.18
C ASN A 53 3.55 -4.86 14.30
N ASN A 54 2.81 -3.82 13.96
CA ASN A 54 2.04 -3.05 14.93
C ASN A 54 0.65 -3.61 15.18
N ARG A 55 0.35 -4.79 14.63
CA ARG A 55 -0.93 -5.48 14.73
C ARG A 55 -2.12 -4.64 14.28
N LEU A 56 -1.86 -3.73 13.35
CA LEU A 56 -2.92 -2.93 12.75
C LEU A 56 -3.75 -3.75 11.77
N ALA A 57 -3.23 -4.94 11.41
CA ALA A 57 -3.92 -5.88 10.53
C ALA A 57 -3.64 -7.29 11.03
N ASP A 58 -4.42 -7.75 12.02
CA ASP A 58 -4.23 -9.05 12.66
C ASP A 58 -5.24 -10.12 12.20
N ASP A 59 -6.30 -9.71 11.54
CA ASP A 59 -7.26 -10.66 10.98
C ASP A 59 -6.85 -11.10 9.57
N GLU A 60 -7.25 -12.31 9.21
CA GLU A 60 -6.87 -12.91 7.93
C GLU A 60 -7.31 -12.08 6.72
N GLU A 61 -8.49 -11.49 6.80
CA GLU A 61 -9.02 -10.67 5.71
C GLU A 61 -8.15 -9.43 5.46
N SER A 62 -7.74 -8.74 6.53
CA SER A 62 -6.89 -7.57 6.42
C SER A 62 -5.50 -7.94 5.90
N VAL A 63 -4.94 -9.06 6.36
CA VAL A 63 -3.64 -9.54 5.87
C VAL A 63 -3.69 -9.82 4.37
N ARG A 64 -4.76 -10.46 3.89
CA ARG A 64 -4.95 -10.71 2.46
C ARG A 64 -5.10 -9.42 1.67
N TRP A 65 -5.83 -8.46 2.21
CA TRP A 65 -6.02 -7.18 1.56
C TRP A 65 -4.68 -6.45 1.41
N ILE A 66 -3.85 -6.46 2.46
CA ILE A 66 -2.52 -5.86 2.42
C ILE A 66 -1.66 -6.55 1.36
N ALA A 67 -1.66 -7.88 1.33
CA ALA A 67 -0.88 -8.63 0.35
C ALA A 67 -1.30 -8.28 -1.09
N ASN A 68 -2.60 -8.14 -1.34
CA ASN A 68 -3.10 -7.73 -2.64
C ASN A 68 -2.67 -6.31 -2.99
N ALA A 69 -2.69 -5.41 -2.02
CA ALA A 69 -2.25 -4.04 -2.23
C ALA A 69 -0.75 -3.95 -2.54
N VAL A 70 0.08 -4.75 -1.84
CA VAL A 70 1.52 -4.83 -2.14
C VAL A 70 1.73 -5.29 -3.57
N SER A 71 1.04 -6.36 -3.98
CA SER A 71 1.14 -6.88 -5.35
C SER A 71 0.75 -5.83 -6.38
N LEU A 72 -0.28 -5.06 -6.11
CA LEU A 72 -0.71 -3.99 -6.98
C LEU A 72 0.40 -2.95 -7.18
N VAL A 73 0.98 -2.46 -6.08
CA VAL A 73 2.01 -1.41 -6.17
C VAL A 73 3.25 -1.93 -6.85
N VAL A 74 3.67 -3.16 -6.55
CA VAL A 74 4.83 -3.78 -7.20
C VAL A 74 4.61 -3.91 -8.70
N SER A 75 3.39 -4.17 -9.14
CA SER A 75 3.06 -4.36 -10.55
C SER A 75 2.91 -3.04 -11.34
N VAL A 76 2.87 -1.90 -10.68
CA VAL A 76 2.79 -0.60 -11.37
C VAL A 76 4.07 -0.37 -12.15
N ALA A 77 3.91 -0.14 -13.45
CA ALA A 77 5.03 0.03 -14.37
C ALA A 77 5.44 1.50 -14.50
#